data_539b09c430e8a6233fa48f32e5f395da
#
_entry.id   539b09c430e8a6233fa48f32e5f395da
#
_cell.length_a   1.000
_cell.length_b   1.000
_cell.length_c   1.000
_cell.angle_alpha   90.00
_cell.angle_beta   90.00
_cell.angle_gamma   90.00
#
_symmetry.space_group_name_H-M   'P 1'
#
loop_
_entity.id
_entity.type
_entity.pdbx_description
1 polymer ?
#
loop_
_entity_poly.entity_id
_entity_poly.type
_entity_poly.pdbx_seq_one_letter_code
_entity_poly.pdbx_strand_id
1 'polypeptide(L)'
;MNRFHLLFTHMFCLIGSLVLTISSLSAQRSAETIKILAVGNSFSDDGVEYLDELARAAGIKLIIGNLYIGGCSLERHWNNVRNELPSYDYRKNVEGHQTNTPKTTLQQALQDEEWDYITVQQVSQNSGLYDTYYPYIDSLLTYLKAHARNPEVKFAIHQVWSYAWNSTHSGFANYDNNQLKMYRDIVETVDKVARKEKIRIIIPSGTAIQTGRNLMGDRMNRDG
;
A
#
# COMPACT_ATOMS: atom_id res chain seq x y z
N MET A 1 15.11 -74.61 -18.45
CA MET A 1 13.96 -73.71 -18.63
C MET A 1 13.57 -73.13 -17.26
N ASN A 2 13.39 -71.84 -17.14
CA ASN A 2 12.77 -71.09 -16.05
C ASN A 2 13.60 -70.64 -14.81
N ARG A 3 14.71 -70.02 -15.06
CA ARG A 3 15.25 -69.09 -14.03
C ARG A 3 15.31 -67.62 -14.49
N PHE A 4 15.01 -67.33 -15.73
CA PHE A 4 15.04 -65.95 -16.29
C PHE A 4 13.70 -65.21 -16.19
N HIS A 5 12.59 -65.85 -15.97
CA HIS A 5 11.28 -65.21 -15.88
C HIS A 5 10.99 -64.62 -14.48
N LEU A 6 11.65 -65.08 -13.42
CA LEU A 6 11.38 -64.60 -12.05
C LEU A 6 12.11 -63.30 -11.73
N LEU A 7 13.20 -62.96 -12.41
CA LEU A 7 13.96 -61.74 -12.22
C LEU A 7 13.33 -60.53 -12.90
N PHE A 8 12.58 -60.75 -14.00
CA PHE A 8 11.93 -59.62 -14.72
C PHE A 8 10.68 -59.09 -14.02
N THR A 9 9.95 -59.97 -13.32
CA THR A 9 8.71 -59.58 -12.61
C THR A 9 8.98 -58.80 -11.35
N HIS A 10 10.11 -59.00 -10.66
CA HIS A 10 10.47 -58.25 -9.46
C HIS A 10 11.09 -56.88 -9.77
N MET A 11 11.69 -56.70 -10.95
CA MET A 11 12.26 -55.41 -11.37
C MET A 11 11.16 -54.43 -11.82
N PHE A 12 10.04 -54.92 -12.37
CA PHE A 12 8.91 -54.09 -12.76
C PHE A 12 8.07 -53.60 -11.57
N CYS A 13 7.98 -54.38 -10.48
CA CYS A 13 7.30 -53.96 -9.25
C CYS A 13 8.10 -52.90 -8.46
N LEU A 14 9.43 -52.88 -8.49
CA LEU A 14 10.27 -51.93 -7.83
C LEU A 14 10.32 -50.55 -8.51
N ILE A 15 10.18 -50.51 -9.84
CA ILE A 15 10.12 -49.25 -10.60
C ILE A 15 8.73 -48.63 -10.49
N GLY A 16 7.66 -49.41 -10.40
CA GLY A 16 6.29 -48.93 -10.19
C GLY A 16 6.08 -48.28 -8.83
N SER A 17 6.79 -48.72 -7.78
CA SER A 17 6.68 -48.16 -6.43
C SER A 17 7.49 -46.88 -6.25
N LEU A 18 8.50 -46.61 -7.07
CA LEU A 18 9.34 -45.43 -7.00
C LEU A 18 8.72 -44.23 -7.75
N VAL A 19 7.83 -44.47 -8.70
CA VAL A 19 7.15 -43.41 -9.48
C VAL A 19 5.94 -42.82 -8.72
N LEU A 20 5.38 -43.55 -7.75
CA LEU A 20 4.22 -43.11 -6.97
C LEU A 20 4.55 -42.25 -5.76
N THR A 21 5.82 -42.05 -5.42
CA THR A 21 6.23 -41.22 -4.27
C THR A 21 6.73 -39.83 -4.65
N ILE A 22 6.72 -39.46 -5.93
CA ILE A 22 7.16 -38.09 -6.37
C ILE A 22 5.98 -37.10 -6.50
N SER A 23 4.75 -37.53 -6.24
CA SER A 23 3.53 -36.78 -6.53
C SER A 23 2.92 -36.08 -5.31
N SER A 24 3.65 -35.62 -4.31
CA SER A 24 3.05 -34.81 -3.25
C SER A 24 4.06 -34.01 -2.41
N LEU A 25 5.07 -33.44 -3.06
CA LEU A 25 5.78 -32.32 -2.44
C LEU A 25 5.44 -31.02 -3.21
N SER A 26 4.17 -30.77 -3.40
CA SER A 26 3.67 -29.39 -3.44
C SER A 26 3.90 -28.88 -2.01
N ALA A 27 5.08 -28.33 -1.75
CA ALA A 27 5.27 -27.51 -0.57
C ALA A 27 4.17 -26.45 -0.65
N GLN A 28 3.12 -26.64 0.17
CA GLN A 28 2.14 -25.62 0.45
C GLN A 28 2.96 -24.51 1.12
N ARG A 29 3.49 -23.57 0.31
CA ARG A 29 4.04 -22.33 0.83
C ARG A 29 2.90 -21.79 1.68
N SER A 30 3.10 -21.78 3.00
CA SER A 30 2.23 -21.01 3.87
C SER A 30 2.18 -19.63 3.23
N ALA A 31 0.98 -19.18 2.89
CA ALA A 31 0.82 -17.87 2.29
C ALA A 31 1.49 -16.86 3.25
N GLU A 32 2.61 -16.29 2.80
CA GLU A 32 3.36 -15.30 3.58
C GLU A 32 2.43 -14.11 3.79
N THR A 33 2.26 -13.69 5.05
CA THR A 33 1.40 -12.56 5.36
C THR A 33 2.16 -11.28 5.06
N ILE A 34 1.62 -10.45 4.18
CA ILE A 34 2.19 -9.14 3.84
C ILE A 34 1.61 -8.09 4.80
N LYS A 35 2.46 -7.25 5.38
CA LYS A 35 2.09 -6.23 6.36
C LYS A 35 2.32 -4.84 5.79
N ILE A 36 1.27 -4.03 5.72
CA ILE A 36 1.29 -2.71 5.11
C ILE A 36 0.83 -1.66 6.11
N LEU A 37 1.62 -0.61 6.32
CA LEU A 37 1.24 0.57 7.08
C LEU A 37 1.02 1.76 6.13
N ALA A 38 -0.18 2.31 6.10
CA ALA A 38 -0.47 3.54 5.39
C ALA A 38 -0.39 4.74 6.36
N VAL A 39 0.47 5.70 6.07
CA VAL A 39 0.56 6.98 6.77
C VAL A 39 -0.08 8.04 5.89
N GLY A 40 -1.35 8.39 6.17
CA GLY A 40 -2.11 9.18 5.23
C GLY A 40 -3.33 9.91 5.82
N ASN A 41 -4.34 10.03 4.99
CA ASN A 41 -5.59 10.73 5.27
C ASN A 41 -6.77 9.99 4.62
N SER A 42 -7.88 10.68 4.25
CA SER A 42 -9.02 10.05 3.59
C SER A 42 -8.66 9.31 2.30
N PHE A 43 -7.67 9.76 1.55
CA PHE A 43 -7.22 9.07 0.34
C PHE A 43 -6.54 7.72 0.63
N SER A 44 -5.81 7.58 1.74
CA SER A 44 -5.29 6.28 2.16
C SER A 44 -6.41 5.37 2.67
N ASP A 45 -7.40 5.93 3.33
CA ASP A 45 -8.56 5.20 3.82
C ASP A 45 -9.35 4.55 2.66
N ASP A 46 -9.68 5.36 1.65
CA ASP A 46 -10.29 4.88 0.40
C ASP A 46 -9.39 3.87 -0.33
N GLY A 47 -8.08 4.14 -0.37
CA GLY A 47 -7.11 3.30 -1.05
C GLY A 47 -6.95 1.90 -0.45
N VAL A 48 -7.26 1.71 0.83
CA VAL A 48 -7.17 0.41 1.52
C VAL A 48 -8.53 -0.23 1.78
N GLU A 49 -9.65 0.44 1.47
CA GLU A 49 -11.00 -0.01 1.82
C GLU A 49 -11.30 -1.44 1.38
N TYR A 50 -10.96 -1.79 0.13
CA TYR A 50 -11.21 -3.13 -0.45
C TYR A 50 -9.96 -3.98 -0.56
N LEU A 51 -8.81 -3.51 -0.07
CA LEU A 51 -7.52 -4.16 -0.30
C LEU A 51 -7.45 -5.56 0.29
N ASP A 52 -8.00 -5.76 1.50
CA ASP A 52 -8.05 -7.08 2.14
C ASP A 52 -8.92 -8.08 1.36
N GLU A 53 -10.09 -7.65 0.88
CA GLU A 53 -10.99 -8.49 0.09
C GLU A 53 -10.34 -8.93 -1.23
N LEU A 54 -9.69 -7.99 -1.91
CA LEU A 54 -8.96 -8.27 -3.16
C LEU A 54 -7.79 -9.21 -2.92
N ALA A 55 -7.04 -9.03 -1.85
CA ALA A 55 -5.92 -9.89 -1.49
C ALA A 55 -6.38 -11.30 -1.16
N ARG A 56 -7.44 -11.44 -0.35
CA ARG A 56 -8.04 -12.76 -0.02
C ARG A 56 -8.54 -13.47 -1.27
N ALA A 57 -9.18 -12.75 -2.19
CA ALA A 57 -9.60 -13.33 -3.48
C ALA A 57 -8.42 -13.82 -4.32
N ALA A 58 -7.23 -13.22 -4.15
CA ALA A 58 -5.98 -13.64 -4.78
C ALA A 58 -5.19 -14.69 -3.96
N GLY A 59 -5.72 -15.14 -2.83
CA GLY A 59 -5.04 -16.11 -1.94
C GLY A 59 -3.87 -15.50 -1.15
N ILE A 60 -3.84 -14.17 -0.99
CA ILE A 60 -2.82 -13.42 -0.25
C ILE A 60 -3.39 -13.02 1.11
N LYS A 61 -2.60 -13.21 2.17
CA LYS A 61 -2.93 -12.73 3.50
C LYS A 61 -2.34 -11.35 3.73
N LEU A 62 -3.14 -10.43 4.28
CA LEU A 62 -2.70 -9.08 4.61
C LEU A 62 -2.95 -8.75 6.08
N ILE A 63 -2.04 -7.92 6.62
CA ILE A 63 -2.29 -7.07 7.78
C ILE A 63 -2.14 -5.63 7.30
N ILE A 64 -3.18 -4.84 7.45
CA ILE A 64 -3.21 -3.45 7.00
C ILE A 64 -3.36 -2.55 8.22
N GLY A 65 -2.42 -1.64 8.44
CA GLY A 65 -2.55 -0.51 9.34
C GLY A 65 -2.77 0.76 8.53
N ASN A 66 -3.72 1.59 8.95
CA ASN A 66 -3.94 2.92 8.36
C ASN A 66 -3.94 3.97 9.49
N LEU A 67 -2.91 4.82 9.48
CA LEU A 67 -2.81 5.98 10.36
C LEU A 67 -3.57 7.16 9.75
N TYR A 68 -4.83 7.27 10.16
CA TYR A 68 -5.79 8.22 9.59
C TYR A 68 -5.87 9.52 10.38
N ILE A 69 -5.76 10.63 9.66
CA ILE A 69 -6.23 11.95 10.07
C ILE A 69 -6.83 12.63 8.83
N GLY A 70 -8.09 13.06 8.89
CA GLY A 70 -8.72 13.77 7.77
C GLY A 70 -7.91 15.00 7.33
N GLY A 71 -7.63 15.10 6.02
CA GLY A 71 -6.88 16.23 5.45
C GLY A 71 -5.44 16.38 5.98
N CYS A 72 -4.80 15.32 6.45
CA CYS A 72 -3.44 15.38 6.98
C CYS A 72 -2.40 15.60 5.86
N SER A 73 -1.60 16.65 6.02
CA SER A 73 -0.44 16.94 5.16
C SER A 73 0.83 16.27 5.69
N LEU A 74 1.86 16.14 4.86
CA LEU A 74 3.19 15.71 5.29
C LEU A 74 3.75 16.58 6.41
N GLU A 75 3.54 17.89 6.35
CA GLU A 75 3.91 18.82 7.43
C GLU A 75 3.23 18.43 8.75
N ARG A 76 1.92 18.16 8.72
CA ARG A 76 1.18 17.78 9.92
C ARG A 76 1.63 16.41 10.45
N HIS A 77 1.89 15.44 9.57
CA HIS A 77 2.48 14.17 9.99
C HIS A 77 3.81 14.36 10.70
N TRP A 78 4.71 15.19 10.13
CA TRP A 78 5.99 15.50 10.74
C TRP A 78 5.87 16.23 12.07
N ASN A 79 4.96 17.21 12.17
CA ASN A 79 4.69 17.91 13.41
C ASN A 79 4.16 16.98 14.51
N ASN A 80 3.30 16.03 14.15
CA ASN A 80 2.81 15.02 15.09
C ASN A 80 3.94 14.12 15.59
N VAL A 81 4.86 13.72 14.72
CA VAL A 81 6.06 12.93 15.11
C VAL A 81 6.93 13.70 16.08
N ARG A 82 7.31 14.95 15.73
CA ARG A 82 8.21 15.78 16.54
C ARG A 82 7.68 16.08 17.93
N ASN A 83 6.38 16.14 18.10
CA ASN A 83 5.71 16.46 19.35
C ASN A 83 5.04 15.26 20.01
N GLU A 84 5.29 14.05 19.50
CA GLU A 84 4.73 12.78 19.98
C GLU A 84 3.21 12.83 20.18
N LEU A 85 2.49 13.52 19.25
CA LEU A 85 1.07 13.78 19.41
C LEU A 85 0.24 12.51 19.11
N PRO A 86 -0.64 12.08 20.03
CA PRO A 86 -1.56 10.96 19.83
C PRO A 86 -2.78 11.43 19.02
N SER A 87 -2.56 11.79 17.75
CA SER A 87 -3.54 12.49 16.92
C SER A 87 -4.23 11.60 15.88
N TYR A 88 -3.82 10.32 15.79
CA TYR A 88 -4.32 9.43 14.75
C TYR A 88 -5.48 8.56 15.25
N ASP A 89 -6.41 8.29 14.33
CA ASP A 89 -7.23 7.09 14.37
C ASP A 89 -6.43 5.97 13.69
N TYR A 90 -5.95 5.01 14.45
CA TYR A 90 -5.25 3.87 13.93
C TYR A 90 -6.23 2.76 13.58
N ARG A 91 -6.51 2.61 12.29
CA ARG A 91 -7.42 1.62 11.73
C ARG A 91 -6.61 0.42 11.29
N LYS A 92 -6.83 -0.74 11.95
CA LYS A 92 -6.11 -1.97 11.62
C LYS A 92 -7.08 -3.03 11.10
N ASN A 93 -6.73 -3.67 10.00
CA ASN A 93 -7.44 -4.82 9.45
C ASN A 93 -6.52 -6.04 9.48
N VAL A 94 -6.97 -7.11 10.11
CA VAL A 94 -6.29 -8.41 10.15
C VAL A 94 -7.26 -9.45 9.62
N GLU A 95 -7.01 -9.95 8.42
CA GLU A 95 -7.82 -11.00 7.77
C GLU A 95 -9.34 -10.66 7.78
N GLY A 96 -9.71 -9.41 7.51
CA GLY A 96 -11.11 -8.93 7.48
C GLY A 96 -11.65 -8.40 8.80
N HIS A 97 -10.91 -8.56 9.91
CA HIS A 97 -11.29 -8.00 11.21
C HIS A 97 -10.75 -6.58 11.36
N GLN A 98 -11.65 -5.61 11.31
CA GLN A 98 -11.30 -4.20 11.47
C GLN A 98 -11.38 -3.75 12.92
N THR A 99 -10.37 -3.01 13.36
CA THR A 99 -10.33 -2.31 14.65
C THR A 99 -9.97 -0.85 14.42
N ASN A 100 -10.41 0.03 15.34
CA ASN A 100 -10.01 1.43 15.36
C ASN A 100 -9.53 1.81 16.76
N THR A 101 -8.30 2.27 16.85
CA THR A 101 -7.69 2.76 18.10
C THR A 101 -7.44 4.26 17.96
N PRO A 102 -8.31 5.10 18.53
CA PRO A 102 -8.12 6.54 18.50
C PRO A 102 -6.97 6.99 19.41
N LYS A 103 -6.51 8.20 19.22
CA LYS A 103 -5.43 8.80 20.02
C LYS A 103 -4.14 7.97 19.99
N THR A 104 -3.81 7.45 18.84
CA THR A 104 -2.56 6.71 18.59
C THR A 104 -1.49 7.66 18.11
N THR A 105 -0.23 7.47 18.52
CA THR A 105 0.93 8.14 17.93
C THR A 105 1.42 7.38 16.70
N LEU A 106 2.14 8.05 15.81
CA LEU A 106 2.78 7.35 14.68
C LEU A 106 3.75 6.28 15.18
N GLN A 107 4.50 6.54 16.23
CA GLN A 107 5.42 5.57 16.81
C GLN A 107 4.72 4.31 17.31
N GLN A 108 3.58 4.44 17.99
CA GLN A 108 2.81 3.27 18.45
C GLN A 108 2.40 2.36 17.29
N ALA A 109 1.85 2.94 16.23
CA ALA A 109 1.46 2.16 15.06
C ALA A 109 2.67 1.57 14.31
N LEU A 110 3.79 2.30 14.26
CA LEU A 110 5.04 1.82 13.64
C LEU A 110 5.62 0.62 14.40
N GLN A 111 5.46 0.58 15.73
CA GLN A 111 5.93 -0.50 16.60
C GLN A 111 4.95 -1.68 16.74
N ASP A 112 3.73 -1.58 16.20
CA ASP A 112 2.71 -2.61 16.35
C ASP A 112 3.03 -3.88 15.54
N GLU A 113 3.60 -3.72 14.35
CA GLU A 113 3.97 -4.85 13.48
C GLU A 113 5.38 -4.68 12.90
N GLU A 114 5.92 -5.78 12.36
CA GLU A 114 7.09 -5.75 11.47
C GLU A 114 6.61 -5.47 10.04
N TRP A 115 6.37 -4.20 9.74
CA TRP A 115 5.82 -3.77 8.45
C TRP A 115 6.74 -4.10 7.28
N ASP A 116 6.21 -4.76 6.25
CA ASP A 116 6.93 -5.01 4.99
C ASP A 116 6.94 -3.78 4.09
N TYR A 117 5.84 -3.02 4.14
CA TYR A 117 5.66 -1.80 3.36
C TYR A 117 5.11 -0.69 4.23
N ILE A 118 5.65 0.51 4.05
CA ILE A 118 5.08 1.74 4.60
C ILE A 118 4.79 2.69 3.45
N THR A 119 3.54 3.14 3.34
CA THR A 119 3.14 4.11 2.32
C THR A 119 3.02 5.49 2.92
N VAL A 120 3.45 6.51 2.17
CA VAL A 120 3.29 7.92 2.51
C VAL A 120 2.61 8.65 1.37
N GLN A 121 1.91 9.74 1.69
CA GLN A 121 1.23 10.58 0.70
C GLN A 121 1.18 12.03 1.15
N GLN A 122 1.00 12.94 0.21
CA GLN A 122 0.68 14.34 0.52
C GLN A 122 -0.85 14.53 0.56
N VAL A 123 -1.32 15.55 1.25
CA VAL A 123 -2.73 15.96 1.23
C VAL A 123 -3.11 16.42 -0.18
N SER A 124 -4.34 16.14 -0.59
CA SER A 124 -4.81 16.29 -1.97
C SER A 124 -4.50 17.65 -2.60
N GLN A 125 -4.81 18.77 -1.91
CA GLN A 125 -4.59 20.11 -2.44
C GLN A 125 -3.11 20.48 -2.63
N ASN A 126 -2.19 19.76 -2.00
CA ASN A 126 -0.76 20.00 -2.08
C ASN A 126 -0.02 18.94 -2.92
N SER A 127 -0.72 17.88 -3.37
CA SER A 127 -0.08 16.71 -3.97
C SER A 127 0.66 17.00 -5.28
N GLY A 128 0.24 18.01 -6.04
CA GLY A 128 0.93 18.48 -7.24
C GLY A 128 1.90 19.65 -6.99
N LEU A 129 2.11 20.05 -5.74
CA LEU A 129 2.95 21.19 -5.36
C LEU A 129 4.24 20.68 -4.73
N TYR A 130 5.28 20.54 -5.53
CA TYR A 130 6.56 19.92 -5.14
C TYR A 130 7.17 20.50 -3.85
N ASP A 131 7.19 21.82 -3.72
CA ASP A 131 7.84 22.49 -2.58
C ASP A 131 7.14 22.20 -1.25
N THR A 132 5.87 21.78 -1.27
CA THR A 132 5.11 21.41 -0.06
C THR A 132 5.51 20.08 0.53
N TYR A 133 6.29 19.28 -0.20
CA TYR A 133 6.82 18.02 0.31
C TYR A 133 8.01 18.22 1.24
N TYR A 134 8.76 19.29 1.06
CA TYR A 134 10.03 19.53 1.77
C TYR A 134 9.93 20.60 2.82
N PRO A 135 10.62 20.41 3.99
CA PRO A 135 11.53 19.29 4.32
C PRO A 135 10.81 18.04 4.88
N TYR A 136 9.49 18.00 4.86
CA TYR A 136 8.67 17.11 5.67
C TYR A 136 8.79 15.64 5.28
N ILE A 137 8.80 15.33 3.97
CA ILE A 137 8.88 13.93 3.51
C ILE A 137 10.24 13.31 3.85
N ASP A 138 11.33 14.04 3.64
CA ASP A 138 12.69 13.58 3.98
C ASP A 138 12.80 13.26 5.47
N SER A 139 12.32 14.19 6.31
CA SER A 139 12.32 14.03 7.76
C SER A 139 11.45 12.84 8.22
N LEU A 140 10.26 12.70 7.62
CA LEU A 140 9.32 11.62 7.95
C LEU A 140 9.89 10.26 7.54
N LEU A 141 10.43 10.13 6.33
CA LEU A 141 11.04 8.89 5.85
C LEU A 141 12.26 8.49 6.68
N THR A 142 13.09 9.47 7.07
CA THR A 142 14.24 9.24 7.96
C THR A 142 13.78 8.69 9.31
N TYR A 143 12.74 9.29 9.90
CA TYR A 143 12.16 8.81 11.15
C TYR A 143 11.59 7.40 11.02
N LEU A 144 10.75 7.16 10.00
CA LEU A 144 10.11 5.87 9.75
C LEU A 144 11.16 4.77 9.60
N LYS A 145 12.20 5.03 8.81
CA LYS A 145 13.29 4.08 8.59
C LYS A 145 14.08 3.77 9.87
N ALA A 146 14.34 4.78 10.69
CA ALA A 146 15.11 4.61 11.92
C ALA A 146 14.35 3.85 13.02
N HIS A 147 13.00 3.89 12.98
CA HIS A 147 12.16 3.32 14.03
C HIS A 147 11.29 2.14 13.59
N ALA A 148 11.30 1.75 12.32
CA ALA A 148 10.63 0.55 11.87
C ALA A 148 11.26 -0.70 12.50
N ARG A 149 10.42 -1.66 12.92
CA ARG A 149 10.90 -2.93 13.49
C ARG A 149 11.55 -3.84 12.45
N ASN A 150 11.06 -3.78 11.19
CA ASN A 150 11.62 -4.51 10.07
C ASN A 150 12.72 -3.66 9.40
N PRO A 151 14.02 -4.05 9.47
CA PRO A 151 15.10 -3.30 8.83
C PRO A 151 15.03 -3.30 7.30
N GLU A 152 14.29 -4.26 6.71
CA GLU A 152 14.10 -4.41 5.26
C GLU A 152 12.81 -3.77 4.75
N VAL A 153 12.16 -2.93 5.59
CA VAL A 153 10.92 -2.24 5.22
C VAL A 153 11.08 -1.45 3.93
N LYS A 154 10.10 -1.58 3.04
CA LYS A 154 10.05 -0.88 1.77
C LYS A 154 9.10 0.29 1.85
N PHE A 155 9.52 1.43 1.29
CA PHE A 155 8.67 2.60 1.21
C PHE A 155 7.98 2.69 -0.15
N ALA A 156 6.72 3.12 -0.10
CA ALA A 156 5.93 3.45 -1.28
C ALA A 156 5.34 4.87 -1.14
N ILE A 157 5.16 5.54 -2.27
CA ILE A 157 4.43 6.80 -2.30
C ILE A 157 3.08 6.58 -2.96
N HIS A 158 2.01 6.97 -2.28
CA HIS A 158 0.66 6.90 -2.80
C HIS A 158 0.38 8.15 -3.64
N GLN A 159 0.28 7.97 -4.95
CA GLN A 159 -0.15 8.99 -5.90
C GLN A 159 -1.67 9.12 -5.79
N VAL A 160 -2.12 10.15 -5.09
CA VAL A 160 -3.54 10.44 -4.92
C VAL A 160 -4.16 10.97 -6.23
N TRP A 161 -5.49 11.04 -6.30
CA TRP A 161 -6.20 11.49 -7.49
C TRP A 161 -6.58 12.98 -7.42
N SER A 162 -6.76 13.57 -8.58
CA SER A 162 -7.26 14.94 -8.74
C SER A 162 -8.72 15.04 -8.30
N TYR A 163 -9.15 16.24 -7.94
CA TYR A 163 -10.55 16.52 -7.66
C TYR A 163 -11.45 16.30 -8.88
N ALA A 164 -12.75 16.13 -8.65
CA ALA A 164 -13.75 16.14 -9.70
C ALA A 164 -13.75 17.49 -10.42
N TRP A 165 -14.16 17.52 -11.68
CA TRP A 165 -14.15 18.75 -12.49
C TRP A 165 -15.02 19.87 -11.90
N ASN A 166 -16.06 19.52 -11.16
CA ASN A 166 -17.00 20.43 -10.50
C ASN A 166 -16.72 20.64 -9.00
N SER A 167 -15.54 20.22 -8.54
CA SER A 167 -15.18 20.34 -7.12
C SER A 167 -15.18 21.79 -6.65
N THR A 168 -15.78 22.02 -5.47
CA THR A 168 -15.80 23.33 -4.79
C THR A 168 -14.71 23.47 -3.73
N HIS A 169 -13.81 22.48 -3.63
CA HIS A 169 -12.72 22.51 -2.65
C HIS A 169 -11.78 23.69 -2.92
N SER A 170 -11.52 24.52 -1.91
CA SER A 170 -10.71 25.75 -2.07
C SER A 170 -9.30 25.49 -2.61
N GLY A 171 -8.70 24.35 -2.26
CA GLY A 171 -7.39 23.94 -2.78
C GLY A 171 -7.38 23.59 -4.25
N PHE A 172 -8.53 23.50 -4.94
CA PHE A 172 -8.59 23.29 -6.37
C PHE A 172 -8.07 24.49 -7.15
N ALA A 173 -8.17 25.67 -6.56
CA ALA A 173 -7.62 26.91 -7.12
C ALA A 173 -6.08 26.85 -7.34
N ASN A 174 -5.35 26.01 -6.58
CA ASN A 174 -3.92 25.77 -6.78
C ASN A 174 -3.62 25.21 -8.20
N TYR A 175 -4.62 24.66 -8.85
CA TYR A 175 -4.55 24.04 -10.18
C TYR A 175 -5.47 24.73 -11.19
N ASP A 176 -5.77 26.02 -11.00
CA ASP A 176 -6.66 26.81 -11.85
C ASP A 176 -8.08 26.21 -11.98
N ASN A 177 -8.52 25.46 -10.95
CA ASN A 177 -9.76 24.68 -10.95
C ASN A 177 -9.86 23.73 -12.18
N ASN A 178 -8.75 23.16 -12.58
CA ASN A 178 -8.64 22.29 -13.74
C ASN A 178 -8.20 20.88 -13.33
N GLN A 179 -9.10 19.91 -13.49
CA GLN A 179 -8.89 18.52 -13.11
C GLN A 179 -7.68 17.89 -13.80
N LEU A 180 -7.54 18.09 -15.12
CA LEU A 180 -6.44 17.50 -15.87
C LEU A 180 -5.09 18.14 -15.54
N LYS A 181 -5.09 19.46 -15.25
CA LYS A 181 -3.89 20.13 -14.73
C LYS A 181 -3.50 19.55 -13.39
N MET A 182 -4.43 19.45 -12.43
CA MET A 182 -4.17 18.87 -11.13
C MET A 182 -3.62 17.45 -11.25
N TYR A 183 -4.22 16.62 -12.10
CA TYR A 183 -3.75 15.25 -12.34
C TYR A 183 -2.30 15.23 -12.85
N ARG A 184 -1.98 16.02 -13.88
CA ARG A 184 -0.60 16.08 -14.43
C ARG A 184 0.40 16.56 -13.40
N ASP A 185 0.07 17.63 -12.69
CA ASP A 185 0.94 18.20 -11.65
C ASP A 185 1.20 17.19 -10.52
N ILE A 186 0.19 16.38 -10.13
CA ILE A 186 0.35 15.29 -9.16
C ILE A 186 1.30 14.21 -9.68
N VAL A 187 1.09 13.73 -10.91
CA VAL A 187 1.92 12.68 -11.51
C VAL A 187 3.38 13.12 -11.58
N GLU A 188 3.63 14.31 -12.12
CA GLU A 188 4.99 14.87 -12.29
C GLU A 188 5.67 15.09 -10.93
N THR A 189 4.93 15.63 -9.96
CA THR A 189 5.46 15.89 -8.62
C THR A 189 5.80 14.61 -7.89
N VAL A 190 4.89 13.63 -7.88
CA VAL A 190 5.13 12.34 -7.21
C VAL A 190 6.31 11.60 -7.81
N ASP A 191 6.44 11.61 -9.13
CA ASP A 191 7.57 10.99 -9.83
C ASP A 191 8.90 11.69 -9.47
N LYS A 192 8.92 13.02 -9.44
CA LYS A 192 10.09 13.81 -9.03
C LYS A 192 10.50 13.54 -7.58
N VAL A 193 9.51 13.47 -6.66
CA VAL A 193 9.73 13.16 -5.25
C VAL A 193 10.23 11.73 -5.09
N ALA A 194 9.59 10.75 -5.74
CA ALA A 194 9.98 9.35 -5.68
C ALA A 194 11.45 9.15 -6.12
N ARG A 195 11.86 9.81 -7.20
CA ARG A 195 13.27 9.78 -7.66
C ARG A 195 14.23 10.39 -6.63
N LYS A 196 13.89 11.55 -6.07
CA LYS A 196 14.74 12.24 -5.10
C LYS A 196 14.90 11.43 -3.81
N GLU A 197 13.79 10.88 -3.29
CA GLU A 197 13.79 10.07 -2.07
C GLU A 197 14.19 8.60 -2.31
N LYS A 198 14.49 8.22 -3.56
CA LYS A 198 14.84 6.85 -3.98
C LYS A 198 13.74 5.82 -3.64
N ILE A 199 12.49 6.27 -3.63
CA ILE A 199 11.32 5.40 -3.49
C ILE A 199 11.06 4.73 -4.83
N ARG A 200 11.10 3.39 -4.85
CA ARG A 200 10.93 2.60 -6.09
C ARG A 200 9.48 2.24 -6.39
N ILE A 201 8.60 2.38 -5.42
CA ILE A 201 7.21 1.94 -5.52
C ILE A 201 6.31 3.18 -5.50
N ILE A 202 5.58 3.39 -6.59
CA ILE A 202 4.50 4.38 -6.66
C ILE A 202 3.20 3.60 -6.78
N ILE A 203 2.23 3.88 -5.90
CA ILE A 203 0.87 3.34 -5.99
C ILE A 203 0.06 4.32 -6.85
N PRO A 204 -0.24 3.99 -8.13
CA PRO A 204 -0.72 4.96 -9.11
C PRO A 204 -2.24 5.13 -9.08
N SER A 205 -2.85 5.32 -7.89
CA SER A 205 -4.31 5.44 -7.74
C SER A 205 -4.88 6.62 -8.54
N GLY A 206 -4.16 7.74 -8.56
CA GLY A 206 -4.56 8.91 -9.35
C GLY A 206 -4.62 8.62 -10.85
N THR A 207 -3.66 7.84 -11.37
CA THR A 207 -3.65 7.41 -12.77
C THR A 207 -4.78 6.42 -13.07
N ALA A 208 -5.04 5.48 -12.15
CA ALA A 208 -6.14 4.53 -12.31
C ALA A 208 -7.50 5.25 -12.35
N ILE A 209 -7.75 6.18 -11.42
CA ILE A 209 -8.98 7.00 -11.40
C ILE A 209 -9.11 7.84 -12.66
N GLN A 210 -8.03 8.50 -13.12
CA GLN A 210 -8.08 9.31 -14.35
C GLN A 210 -8.35 8.47 -15.59
N THR A 211 -7.81 7.24 -15.63
CA THR A 211 -8.13 6.29 -16.73
C THR A 211 -9.61 5.92 -16.71
N GLY A 212 -10.17 5.63 -15.53
CA GLY A 212 -11.60 5.36 -15.37
C GLY A 212 -12.47 6.54 -15.81
N ARG A 213 -12.08 7.78 -15.43
CA ARG A 213 -12.78 9.00 -15.86
C ARG A 213 -12.80 9.19 -17.37
N ASN A 214 -11.69 8.86 -18.03
CA ASN A 214 -11.61 8.94 -19.50
C ASN A 214 -12.56 7.95 -20.20
N LEU A 215 -12.87 6.82 -19.55
CA LEU A 215 -13.74 5.77 -20.11
C LEU A 215 -15.22 5.99 -19.75
N MET A 216 -15.50 6.45 -18.53
CA MET A 216 -16.86 6.47 -17.97
C MET A 216 -17.34 7.87 -17.55
N GLY A 217 -16.52 8.90 -17.76
CA GLY A 217 -16.73 10.23 -17.21
C GLY A 217 -16.49 10.27 -15.69
N ASP A 218 -16.81 11.40 -15.07
CA ASP A 218 -16.53 11.65 -13.62
C ASP A 218 -17.55 10.98 -12.69
N ARG A 219 -18.12 9.85 -13.12
CA ARG A 219 -19.11 9.06 -12.35
C ARG A 219 -18.49 8.17 -11.29
N MET A 220 -17.16 8.14 -11.21
CA MET A 220 -16.43 7.30 -10.25
C MET A 220 -16.26 7.95 -8.88
N ASN A 221 -16.67 9.18 -8.71
CA ASN A 221 -16.60 9.85 -7.41
C ASN A 221 -17.87 9.55 -6.61
N ARG A 222 -17.67 9.24 -5.31
CA ARG A 222 -18.77 8.95 -4.39
C ARG A 222 -19.72 10.15 -4.20
N ASP A 223 -19.21 11.34 -4.39
CA ASP A 223 -19.92 12.61 -4.16
C ASP A 223 -20.36 13.31 -5.48
N GLY A 224 -20.45 12.59 -6.58
CA GLY A 224 -20.96 13.04 -7.89
C GLY A 224 -19.95 13.13 -8.96
#